data_ae858084a624f97f28a74be4226d7a9b
#
_entry.id   ae858084a624f97f28a74be4226d7a9b
#
_cell.length_a   1.000
_cell.length_b   1.000
_cell.length_c   1.000
_cell.angle_alpha   90.00
_cell.angle_beta   90.00
_cell.angle_gamma   90.00
#
_symmetry.space_group_name_H-M   'P 1'
#
loop_
_entity.id
_entity.type
_entity.pdbx_description
1 polymer ?
#
loop_
_entity_poly.entity_id
_entity_poly.type
_entity_poly.pdbx_seq_one_letter_code
_entity_poly.pdbx_strand_id
1 'polypeptide(L)'
;NATIPNVPVVGNHEMHKGSDGVSRLTHHWRPQFTLPQQGPEGLEETCFTFVYQNCRFVVLNSNTKLKEQAVWLDKVLEENVSPWIVCSFHHPVFSTAKNRDNPTIRNQWKPILDKYNVDLVLQGHDHSYARTGLETPTGKGETASTDATPPSTIDNVATGVTHRDEHFGTVYVVSVSGPKMYNLDRKSFMVRVAEDTQLYQVIHIDGMSLRYESRTATGELYDAFELSKTIGEPNKLKEIPVEMAERR
;
A
#
# COMPACT_ATOMS: atom_id res chain seq x y z
N ASN A 1 -1.69 -20.61 14.16
CA ASN A 1 -2.42 -20.17 12.94
C ASN A 1 -3.31 -21.28 12.33
N ALA A 2 -3.71 -22.29 13.12
CA ALA A 2 -4.51 -23.40 12.58
C ALA A 2 -5.96 -22.97 12.17
N THR A 3 -6.42 -21.84 12.66
CA THR A 3 -7.82 -21.37 12.48
C THR A 3 -7.94 -20.03 11.73
N ILE A 4 -6.83 -19.32 11.53
CA ILE A 4 -6.82 -18.02 10.84
C ILE A 4 -5.85 -18.09 9.67
N PRO A 5 -6.33 -17.89 8.42
CA PRO A 5 -5.44 -17.78 7.26
C PRO A 5 -4.38 -16.69 7.47
N ASN A 6 -3.15 -16.97 7.05
CA ASN A 6 -2.05 -16.03 7.14
C ASN A 6 -1.53 -15.70 5.74
N VAL A 7 -1.36 -14.42 5.44
CA VAL A 7 -0.83 -13.92 4.16
C VAL A 7 0.43 -13.12 4.45
N PRO A 8 1.58 -13.77 4.58
CA PRO A 8 2.84 -13.09 4.88
C PRO A 8 3.35 -12.30 3.68
N VAL A 9 4.03 -11.20 3.97
CA VAL A 9 4.68 -10.33 2.99
C VAL A 9 6.19 -10.33 3.27
N VAL A 10 7.00 -10.58 2.24
CA VAL A 10 8.46 -10.62 2.37
C VAL A 10 9.01 -9.22 2.65
N GLY A 11 9.69 -9.06 3.77
CA GLY A 11 10.48 -7.88 4.10
C GLY A 11 11.96 -8.04 3.74
N ASN A 12 12.74 -7.01 4.02
CA ASN A 12 14.19 -7.05 3.78
C ASN A 12 14.94 -7.98 4.75
N HIS A 13 14.34 -8.32 5.90
CA HIS A 13 14.93 -9.26 6.85
C HIS A 13 14.72 -10.74 6.49
N GLU A 14 13.82 -11.03 5.58
CA GLU A 14 13.68 -12.36 4.96
C GLU A 14 14.64 -12.55 3.77
N MET A 15 15.40 -11.50 3.41
CA MET A 15 16.42 -11.55 2.38
C MET A 15 17.81 -11.60 3.01
N HIS A 16 18.69 -12.46 2.51
CA HIS A 16 20.08 -12.51 2.94
C HIS A 16 21.03 -12.40 1.74
N LYS A 17 22.18 -11.81 1.94
CA LYS A 17 23.24 -11.77 0.93
C LYS A 17 24.11 -13.02 1.05
N GLY A 18 24.24 -13.74 -0.05
CA GLY A 18 25.24 -14.80 -0.17
C GLY A 18 26.67 -14.25 -0.19
N SER A 19 27.67 -15.14 -0.15
CA SER A 19 29.09 -14.78 -0.29
C SER A 19 29.41 -14.10 -1.64
N ASP A 20 28.58 -14.31 -2.65
CA ASP A 20 28.63 -13.67 -3.97
C ASP A 20 27.96 -12.27 -4.00
N GLY A 21 27.48 -11.77 -2.85
CA GLY A 21 26.82 -10.48 -2.73
C GLY A 21 25.37 -10.45 -3.26
N VAL A 22 24.85 -11.56 -3.80
CA VAL A 22 23.49 -11.65 -4.33
C VAL A 22 22.48 -11.84 -3.20
N SER A 23 21.45 -11.00 -3.20
CA SER A 23 20.35 -11.11 -2.24
C SER A 23 19.38 -12.22 -2.64
N ARG A 24 19.10 -13.12 -1.71
CA ARG A 24 18.21 -14.28 -1.89
C ARG A 24 17.21 -14.37 -0.75
N LEU A 25 16.04 -14.92 -1.07
CA LEU A 25 15.06 -15.26 -0.07
C LEU A 25 15.63 -16.31 0.92
N THR A 26 15.35 -16.15 2.20
CA THR A 26 15.75 -17.13 3.22
C THR A 26 15.17 -18.50 2.92
N HIS A 27 15.95 -19.55 3.17
CA HIS A 27 15.50 -20.93 3.02
C HIS A 27 14.40 -21.33 4.02
N HIS A 28 14.15 -20.51 5.04
CA HIS A 28 13.09 -20.74 6.02
C HIS A 28 11.69 -20.33 5.52
N TRP A 29 11.57 -19.52 4.44
CA TRP A 29 10.29 -19.00 3.96
C TRP A 29 9.37 -20.12 3.48
N ARG A 30 9.79 -20.84 2.44
CA ARG A 30 8.98 -21.88 1.79
C ARG A 30 8.58 -23.06 2.71
N PRO A 31 9.41 -23.53 3.67
CA PRO A 31 8.96 -24.52 4.62
C PRO A 31 7.88 -24.05 5.60
N GLN A 32 7.73 -22.75 5.81
CA GLN A 32 6.75 -22.17 6.73
C GLN A 32 5.43 -21.78 6.04
N PHE A 33 5.48 -21.46 4.76
CA PHE A 33 4.34 -20.92 4.05
C PHE A 33 4.13 -21.65 2.72
N THR A 34 2.89 -22.01 2.43
CA THR A 34 2.45 -22.52 1.13
C THR A 34 1.59 -21.44 0.48
N LEU A 35 2.15 -20.69 -0.45
CA LEU A 35 1.53 -19.53 -1.07
C LEU A 35 1.40 -19.71 -2.59
N PRO A 36 0.56 -18.91 -3.28
CA PRO A 36 0.42 -19.01 -4.74
C PRO A 36 1.74 -18.73 -5.46
N GLN A 37 1.95 -19.42 -6.60
CA GLN A 37 3.17 -19.37 -7.40
C GLN A 37 2.94 -18.65 -8.75
N GLN A 38 2.10 -17.63 -8.78
CA GLN A 38 1.64 -16.96 -10.01
C GLN A 38 2.53 -15.78 -10.43
N GLY A 39 3.43 -15.35 -9.57
CA GLY A 39 4.30 -14.20 -9.79
C GLY A 39 5.33 -14.41 -10.90
N PRO A 40 6.11 -13.39 -11.23
CA PRO A 40 7.23 -13.54 -12.14
C PRO A 40 8.21 -14.61 -11.69
N GLU A 41 8.88 -15.26 -12.65
CA GLU A 41 9.88 -16.31 -12.40
C GLU A 41 10.90 -15.90 -11.32
N GLY A 42 11.10 -16.79 -10.35
CA GLY A 42 11.99 -16.59 -9.19
C GLY A 42 11.37 -15.76 -8.06
N LEU A 43 10.08 -15.39 -8.15
CA LEU A 43 9.32 -14.73 -7.11
C LEU A 43 8.12 -15.57 -6.61
N GLU A 44 8.15 -16.86 -6.90
CA GLU A 44 7.13 -17.81 -6.44
C GLU A 44 6.96 -17.67 -4.90
N GLU A 45 5.71 -17.68 -4.45
CA GLU A 45 5.34 -17.54 -3.04
C GLU A 45 5.72 -16.21 -2.35
N THR A 46 6.25 -15.23 -3.11
CA THR A 46 6.59 -13.89 -2.60
C THR A 46 5.96 -12.77 -3.40
N CYS A 47 5.52 -13.04 -4.63
CA CYS A 47 4.73 -12.18 -5.48
C CYS A 47 3.51 -12.98 -5.98
N PHE A 48 2.30 -12.64 -5.54
CA PHE A 48 1.10 -13.40 -5.87
C PHE A 48 -0.17 -12.58 -5.69
N THR A 49 -1.28 -13.12 -6.19
CA THR A 49 -2.61 -12.54 -6.01
C THR A 49 -3.63 -13.62 -5.68
N PHE A 50 -4.68 -13.24 -4.99
CA PHE A 50 -5.86 -14.07 -4.77
C PHE A 50 -7.09 -13.19 -4.59
N VAL A 51 -8.25 -13.78 -4.77
CA VAL A 51 -9.53 -13.13 -4.47
C VAL A 51 -10.15 -13.83 -3.28
N TYR A 52 -10.57 -13.04 -2.31
CA TYR A 52 -11.38 -13.52 -1.20
C TYR A 52 -12.68 -12.70 -1.14
N GLN A 53 -13.81 -13.36 -1.30
CA GLN A 53 -15.11 -12.71 -1.45
C GLN A 53 -15.08 -11.66 -2.59
N ASN A 54 -15.32 -10.39 -2.29
CA ASN A 54 -15.36 -9.28 -3.24
C ASN A 54 -14.08 -8.43 -3.25
N CYS A 55 -12.97 -8.93 -2.70
CA CYS A 55 -11.70 -8.22 -2.62
C CYS A 55 -10.58 -8.99 -3.31
N ARG A 56 -9.86 -8.33 -4.22
CA ARG A 56 -8.58 -8.81 -4.75
C ARG A 56 -7.46 -8.35 -3.85
N PHE A 57 -6.66 -9.31 -3.41
CA PHE A 57 -5.41 -9.07 -2.70
C PHE A 57 -4.23 -9.29 -3.64
N VAL A 58 -3.29 -8.35 -3.63
CA VAL A 58 -2.04 -8.43 -4.39
C VAL A 58 -0.88 -8.27 -3.42
N VAL A 59 0.01 -9.26 -3.41
CA VAL A 59 1.23 -9.26 -2.60
C VAL A 59 2.43 -9.11 -3.53
N LEU A 60 3.31 -8.16 -3.24
CA LEU A 60 4.51 -7.89 -4.03
C LEU A 60 5.77 -8.02 -3.16
N ASN A 61 6.86 -8.43 -3.79
CA ASN A 61 8.18 -8.50 -3.17
C ASN A 61 8.99 -7.24 -3.49
N SER A 62 8.95 -6.25 -2.62
CA SER A 62 9.64 -4.97 -2.83
C SER A 62 11.16 -5.02 -2.67
N ASN A 63 11.77 -6.20 -2.54
CA ASN A 63 13.21 -6.35 -2.41
C ASN A 63 13.95 -6.53 -3.74
N THR A 64 13.28 -7.02 -4.79
CA THR A 64 13.92 -7.41 -6.04
C THR A 64 12.96 -7.44 -7.22
N LYS A 65 13.48 -7.48 -8.46
CA LYS A 65 12.71 -7.65 -9.71
C LYS A 65 11.52 -6.70 -9.84
N LEU A 66 11.71 -5.42 -9.47
CA LEU A 66 10.61 -4.45 -9.41
C LEU A 66 9.97 -4.20 -10.77
N LYS A 67 10.75 -4.26 -11.87
CA LYS A 67 10.27 -4.05 -13.24
C LYS A 67 9.42 -5.22 -13.73
N GLU A 68 9.86 -6.43 -13.48
CA GLU A 68 9.14 -7.66 -13.84
C GLU A 68 7.82 -7.73 -13.09
N GLN A 69 7.82 -7.33 -11.81
CA GLN A 69 6.61 -7.24 -11.02
C GLN A 69 5.67 -6.12 -11.50
N ALA A 70 6.20 -5.00 -12.00
CA ALA A 70 5.37 -3.93 -12.58
C ALA A 70 4.57 -4.43 -13.78
N VAL A 71 5.21 -5.18 -14.70
CA VAL A 71 4.53 -5.80 -15.86
C VAL A 71 3.47 -6.81 -15.40
N TRP A 72 3.80 -7.65 -14.43
CA TRP A 72 2.87 -8.63 -13.87
C TRP A 72 1.70 -7.95 -13.16
N LEU A 73 1.96 -6.92 -12.36
CA LEU A 73 0.96 -6.14 -11.64
C LEU A 73 -0.04 -5.47 -12.58
N ASP A 74 0.46 -4.84 -13.65
CA ASP A 74 -0.40 -4.20 -14.68
C ASP A 74 -1.39 -5.21 -15.27
N LYS A 75 -0.90 -6.40 -15.65
CA LYS A 75 -1.74 -7.48 -16.16
C LYS A 75 -2.76 -7.98 -15.14
N VAL A 76 -2.35 -8.24 -13.91
CA VAL A 76 -3.25 -8.73 -12.84
C VAL A 76 -4.37 -7.74 -12.55
N LEU A 77 -4.04 -6.44 -12.56
CA LEU A 77 -5.03 -5.40 -12.29
C LEU A 77 -5.92 -5.11 -13.51
N GLU A 78 -5.41 -5.25 -14.72
CA GLU A 78 -6.21 -5.18 -15.95
C GLU A 78 -7.32 -6.25 -16.00
N GLU A 79 -7.01 -7.45 -15.55
CA GLU A 79 -7.95 -8.59 -15.49
C GLU A 79 -8.86 -8.55 -14.24
N ASN A 80 -8.76 -7.53 -13.39
CA ASN A 80 -9.50 -7.49 -12.13
C ASN A 80 -10.99 -7.14 -12.33
N VAL A 81 -11.84 -7.97 -11.75
CA VAL A 81 -13.30 -7.75 -11.70
C VAL A 81 -13.82 -7.53 -10.27
N SER A 82 -12.95 -7.64 -9.26
CA SER A 82 -13.35 -7.43 -7.88
C SER A 82 -13.56 -5.93 -7.60
N PRO A 83 -14.60 -5.55 -6.87
CA PRO A 83 -14.83 -4.14 -6.54
C PRO A 83 -13.73 -3.55 -5.64
N TRP A 84 -13.13 -4.35 -4.76
CA TRP A 84 -12.06 -3.92 -3.88
C TRP A 84 -10.71 -4.49 -4.29
N ILE A 85 -9.66 -3.66 -4.17
CA ILE A 85 -8.26 -4.04 -4.44
C ILE A 85 -7.40 -3.57 -3.27
N VAL A 86 -6.75 -4.52 -2.60
CA VAL A 86 -5.79 -4.26 -1.53
C VAL A 86 -4.43 -4.79 -1.97
N CYS A 87 -3.43 -3.92 -2.02
CA CYS A 87 -2.04 -4.31 -2.26
C CYS A 87 -1.24 -4.30 -0.96
N SER A 88 -0.29 -5.24 -0.83
CA SER A 88 0.62 -5.25 0.32
C SER A 88 2.04 -5.57 -0.12
N PHE A 89 3.01 -4.80 0.36
CA PHE A 89 4.44 -5.00 0.17
C PHE A 89 5.23 -4.23 1.22
N HIS A 90 6.49 -4.61 1.42
CA HIS A 90 7.26 -4.17 2.57
C HIS A 90 7.73 -2.71 2.51
N HIS A 91 8.48 -2.31 1.47
CA HIS A 91 9.06 -0.96 1.39
C HIS A 91 8.01 0.07 0.94
N PRO A 92 7.85 1.19 1.65
CA PRO A 92 6.78 2.13 1.36
C PRO A 92 7.00 2.94 0.08
N VAL A 93 5.90 3.24 -0.63
CA VAL A 93 5.87 4.20 -1.74
C VAL A 93 6.25 5.59 -1.25
N PHE A 94 5.72 5.96 -0.10
CA PHE A 94 6.04 7.20 0.60
C PHE A 94 6.66 6.88 1.95
N SER A 95 7.96 7.10 2.05
CA SER A 95 8.68 6.83 3.29
C SER A 95 8.25 7.80 4.39
N THR A 96 8.04 7.25 5.56
CA THR A 96 7.63 7.98 6.76
C THR A 96 8.79 8.27 7.70
N ALA A 97 9.88 7.54 7.56
CA ALA A 97 11.06 7.70 8.40
C ALA A 97 12.02 8.75 7.83
N LYS A 98 12.62 9.51 8.74
CA LYS A 98 13.60 10.56 8.41
C LYS A 98 14.77 10.00 7.60
N ASN A 99 15.17 10.73 6.55
CA ASN A 99 16.27 10.40 5.65
C ASN A 99 16.06 9.08 4.85
N ARG A 100 14.81 8.68 4.63
CA ARG A 100 14.45 7.52 3.80
C ARG A 100 13.58 7.95 2.63
N ASP A 101 13.77 7.27 1.50
CA ASP A 101 12.90 7.38 0.33
C ASP A 101 13.04 6.14 -0.56
N ASN A 102 11.98 5.81 -1.28
CA ASN A 102 11.94 4.67 -2.19
C ASN A 102 11.49 5.09 -3.61
N PRO A 103 12.25 5.98 -4.29
CA PRO A 103 11.83 6.53 -5.57
C PRO A 103 11.67 5.46 -6.66
N THR A 104 12.46 4.40 -6.63
CA THR A 104 12.36 3.32 -7.62
C THR A 104 11.00 2.60 -7.53
N ILE A 105 10.54 2.26 -6.32
CA ILE A 105 9.24 1.63 -6.10
C ILE A 105 8.13 2.61 -6.50
N ARG A 106 8.22 3.85 -6.04
CA ARG A 106 7.23 4.89 -6.35
C ARG A 106 7.10 5.10 -7.86
N ASN A 107 8.20 5.23 -8.58
CA ASN A 107 8.18 5.49 -10.02
C ASN A 107 7.70 4.29 -10.86
N GLN A 108 7.87 3.06 -10.37
CA GLN A 108 7.50 1.85 -11.10
C GLN A 108 6.09 1.36 -10.79
N TRP A 109 5.65 1.42 -9.53
CA TRP A 109 4.39 0.79 -9.12
C TRP A 109 3.26 1.78 -8.92
N LYS A 110 3.53 2.99 -8.39
CA LYS A 110 2.46 3.97 -8.14
C LYS A 110 1.64 4.30 -9.40
N PRO A 111 2.25 4.54 -10.59
CA PRO A 111 1.45 4.81 -11.79
C PRO A 111 0.50 3.67 -12.17
N ILE A 112 0.84 2.41 -11.85
CA ILE A 112 -0.01 1.25 -12.09
C ILE A 112 -1.12 1.19 -11.03
N LEU A 113 -0.77 1.41 -9.76
CA LEU A 113 -1.74 1.44 -8.66
C LEU A 113 -2.80 2.53 -8.89
N ASP A 114 -2.38 3.70 -9.36
CA ASP A 114 -3.27 4.82 -9.72
C ASP A 114 -4.16 4.48 -10.94
N LYS A 115 -3.56 3.94 -12.01
CA LYS A 115 -4.28 3.55 -13.25
C LYS A 115 -5.47 2.64 -12.97
N TYR A 116 -5.32 1.71 -12.03
CA TYR A 116 -6.36 0.72 -11.70
C TYR A 116 -7.13 1.06 -10.43
N ASN A 117 -6.90 2.23 -9.84
CA ASN A 117 -7.56 2.70 -8.62
C ASN A 117 -7.53 1.66 -7.50
N VAL A 118 -6.32 1.21 -7.16
CA VAL A 118 -6.11 0.38 -5.97
C VAL A 118 -6.61 1.15 -4.75
N ASP A 119 -7.43 0.52 -3.92
CA ASP A 119 -8.09 1.21 -2.82
C ASP A 119 -7.19 1.46 -1.64
N LEU A 120 -6.41 0.44 -1.28
CA LEU A 120 -5.58 0.44 -0.08
C LEU A 120 -4.25 -0.24 -0.34
N VAL A 121 -3.16 0.40 0.10
CA VAL A 121 -1.80 -0.17 0.07
C VAL A 121 -1.26 -0.24 1.49
N LEU A 122 -0.97 -1.46 1.95
CA LEU A 122 -0.44 -1.75 3.28
C LEU A 122 1.06 -2.00 3.21
N GLN A 123 1.84 -1.27 4.00
CA GLN A 123 3.29 -1.25 3.94
C GLN A 123 3.92 -1.22 5.32
N GLY A 124 5.21 -1.54 5.40
CA GLY A 124 5.99 -1.54 6.63
C GLY A 124 7.33 -0.85 6.46
N HIS A 125 8.43 -1.50 6.88
CA HIS A 125 9.83 -1.08 6.74
C HIS A 125 10.22 0.14 7.56
N ASP A 126 9.48 1.22 7.44
CA ASP A 126 9.66 2.40 8.26
C ASP A 126 8.94 2.18 9.58
N HIS A 127 9.70 2.24 10.65
CA HIS A 127 9.20 1.91 11.98
C HIS A 127 8.50 3.13 12.62
N SER A 128 7.56 3.68 11.90
CA SER A 128 6.64 4.75 12.29
C SER A 128 5.30 4.50 11.62
N TYR A 129 4.28 5.23 12.00
CA TYR A 129 2.98 5.17 11.35
C TYR A 129 2.73 6.41 10.52
N ALA A 130 2.24 6.22 9.30
CA ALA A 130 1.61 7.29 8.54
C ALA A 130 0.56 6.75 7.57
N ARG A 131 -0.45 7.56 7.36
CA ARG A 131 -1.51 7.32 6.39
C ARG A 131 -1.73 8.55 5.51
N THR A 132 -1.92 8.32 4.22
CA THR A 132 -2.34 9.36 3.27
C THR A 132 -3.87 9.49 3.22
N GLY A 133 -4.37 10.58 2.64
CA GLY A 133 -5.72 10.65 2.12
C GLY A 133 -5.83 9.96 0.75
N LEU A 134 -6.88 10.27 -0.01
CA LEU A 134 -7.04 9.81 -1.39
C LEU A 134 -6.14 10.60 -2.37
N GLU A 135 -5.79 11.83 -2.05
CA GLU A 135 -4.90 12.66 -2.85
C GLU A 135 -3.45 12.41 -2.46
N THR A 136 -2.65 11.92 -3.39
CA THR A 136 -1.22 11.72 -3.22
C THR A 136 -0.44 12.32 -4.39
N PRO A 137 0.81 12.79 -4.17
CA PRO A 137 1.63 13.35 -5.24
C PRO A 137 1.81 12.36 -6.39
N THR A 138 1.64 12.81 -7.61
CA THR A 138 1.97 12.03 -8.81
C THR A 138 3.48 11.86 -8.92
N GLY A 139 3.96 10.65 -9.15
CA GLY A 139 5.36 10.20 -8.97
C GLY A 139 6.43 10.76 -9.92
N LYS A 140 6.28 11.94 -10.50
CA LYS A 140 7.35 12.59 -11.31
C LYS A 140 7.76 13.91 -10.65
N GLY A 141 8.71 13.82 -9.73
CA GLY A 141 9.62 14.94 -9.42
C GLY A 141 9.05 16.14 -8.66
N GLU A 142 7.93 16.02 -7.96
CA GLU A 142 7.41 17.11 -7.15
C GLU A 142 7.83 16.96 -5.68
N THR A 143 8.84 17.76 -5.32
CA THR A 143 8.95 18.30 -3.96
C THR A 143 7.66 19.09 -3.72
N ALA A 144 6.94 18.77 -2.63
CA ALA A 144 5.68 19.42 -2.28
C ALA A 144 5.79 20.95 -2.38
N SER A 145 5.25 21.54 -3.44
CA SER A 145 5.02 22.96 -3.57
C SER A 145 3.77 23.31 -2.78
N THR A 146 3.88 24.32 -1.93
CA THR A 146 2.80 24.81 -1.06
C THR A 146 1.78 25.70 -1.77
N ASP A 147 1.66 25.62 -3.09
CA ASP A 147 0.71 26.40 -3.87
C ASP A 147 -0.05 25.50 -4.86
N ALA A 148 -1.18 24.98 -4.42
CA ALA A 148 -2.12 24.26 -5.27
C ALA A 148 -3.19 25.22 -5.80
N THR A 149 -2.94 25.77 -6.99
CA THR A 149 -4.01 26.31 -7.84
C THR A 149 -4.49 25.17 -8.74
N PRO A 150 -5.80 24.90 -8.84
CA PRO A 150 -6.30 23.79 -9.67
C PRO A 150 -6.06 24.08 -11.15
N PRO A 151 -5.58 23.12 -11.95
CA PRO A 151 -5.44 23.29 -13.38
C PRO A 151 -6.81 23.24 -14.09
N SER A 152 -6.99 24.17 -15.00
CA SER A 152 -8.12 24.30 -15.90
C SER A 152 -8.15 23.17 -16.93
N THR A 153 -9.37 22.76 -17.27
CA THR A 153 -9.78 21.84 -18.35
C THR A 153 -8.95 21.92 -19.62
N ILE A 154 -8.50 20.75 -20.12
CA ILE A 154 -8.08 20.60 -21.51
C ILE A 154 -8.80 19.37 -22.10
N ASP A 155 -9.62 19.66 -23.12
CA ASP A 155 -10.26 18.69 -23.99
C ASP A 155 -9.23 17.88 -24.79
N ASN A 156 -9.35 16.53 -24.75
CA ASN A 156 -8.92 15.71 -25.87
C ASN A 156 -9.76 14.44 -26.01
N VAL A 157 -10.51 14.43 -27.09
CA VAL A 157 -11.32 13.32 -27.59
C VAL A 157 -10.42 12.33 -28.35
N ALA A 158 -10.73 11.06 -28.20
CA ALA A 158 -10.41 9.92 -29.06
C ALA A 158 -9.26 9.00 -28.60
N THR A 159 -9.59 8.07 -27.78
CA THR A 159 -9.38 6.62 -27.95
C THR A 159 -10.06 5.94 -26.78
N GLY A 160 -10.88 4.91 -27.01
CA GLY A 160 -11.81 4.30 -26.05
C GLY A 160 -11.22 3.61 -24.81
N VAL A 161 -10.27 4.25 -24.15
CA VAL A 161 -9.82 3.98 -22.81
C VAL A 161 -10.43 5.08 -21.95
N THR A 162 -11.43 4.74 -21.16
CA THR A 162 -11.93 5.64 -20.12
C THR A 162 -10.79 5.91 -19.14
N HIS A 163 -10.10 7.06 -19.34
CA HIS A 163 -9.31 7.64 -18.28
C HIS A 163 -10.26 7.92 -17.13
N ARG A 164 -10.13 7.13 -16.06
CA ARG A 164 -10.82 7.44 -14.82
C ARG A 164 -10.24 8.74 -14.29
N ASP A 165 -11.11 9.66 -13.93
CA ASP A 165 -10.75 11.01 -13.49
C ASP A 165 -9.75 11.00 -12.32
N GLU A 166 -8.92 12.04 -12.23
CA GLU A 166 -7.82 12.25 -11.30
C GLU A 166 -8.19 12.22 -9.79
N HIS A 167 -9.46 11.99 -9.47
CA HIS A 167 -10.01 11.95 -8.10
C HIS A 167 -10.11 10.55 -7.47
N PHE A 168 -9.64 9.50 -8.16
CA PHE A 168 -9.58 8.17 -7.60
C PHE A 168 -8.20 7.97 -6.95
N GLY A 169 -8.12 8.23 -5.66
CA GLY A 169 -6.86 8.07 -4.94
C GLY A 169 -6.74 6.72 -4.25
N THR A 170 -5.52 6.29 -4.08
CA THR A 170 -5.15 5.14 -3.26
C THR A 170 -4.78 5.64 -1.86
N VAL A 171 -5.31 5.00 -0.81
CA VAL A 171 -4.83 5.25 0.55
C VAL A 171 -3.59 4.39 0.80
N TYR A 172 -2.48 5.04 1.11
CA TYR A 172 -1.23 4.38 1.49
C TYR A 172 -1.08 4.40 3.00
N VAL A 173 -0.79 3.24 3.57
CA VAL A 173 -0.55 3.07 5.01
C VAL A 173 0.83 2.47 5.21
N VAL A 174 1.63 3.11 6.05
CA VAL A 174 2.84 2.54 6.62
C VAL A 174 2.60 2.32 8.10
N SER A 175 2.90 1.13 8.61
CA SER A 175 2.65 0.80 10.01
C SER A 175 3.75 -0.06 10.61
N VAL A 176 3.91 0.05 11.92
CA VAL A 176 4.83 -0.73 12.72
C VAL A 176 4.13 -1.34 13.94
N SER A 177 4.26 -2.64 14.12
CA SER A 177 3.77 -3.36 15.30
C SER A 177 4.89 -3.78 16.25
N GLY A 178 6.14 -3.74 15.80
CA GLY A 178 7.31 -4.08 16.59
C GLY A 178 7.82 -2.95 17.50
N PRO A 179 8.70 -3.24 18.46
CA PRO A 179 9.16 -2.25 19.43
C PRO A 179 10.25 -1.30 18.90
N LYS A 180 10.87 -1.61 17.76
CA LYS A 180 11.87 -0.73 17.15
C LYS A 180 11.19 0.43 16.45
N MET A 181 11.59 1.66 16.76
CA MET A 181 10.98 2.87 16.23
C MET A 181 11.99 3.76 15.51
N TYR A 182 11.49 4.54 14.53
CA TYR A 182 12.27 5.54 13.81
C TYR A 182 11.64 6.91 13.94
N ASN A 183 12.47 7.95 13.86
CA ASN A 183 12.01 9.33 13.83
C ASN A 183 11.19 9.59 12.57
N LEU A 184 10.06 10.21 12.73
CA LEU A 184 9.11 10.54 11.68
C LEU A 184 9.63 11.71 10.82
N ASP A 185 9.38 11.62 9.52
CA ASP A 185 9.50 12.70 8.56
C ASP A 185 8.12 12.95 7.93
N ARG A 186 7.32 13.79 8.62
CA ARG A 186 5.96 14.10 8.17
C ARG A 186 5.98 14.85 6.85
N LYS A 187 5.25 14.35 5.87
CA LYS A 187 4.95 15.04 4.61
C LYS A 187 3.57 15.69 4.68
N SER A 188 3.35 16.74 3.90
CA SER A 188 2.10 17.53 3.91
C SER A 188 0.85 16.71 3.58
N PHE A 189 0.98 15.70 2.71
CA PHE A 189 -0.10 14.82 2.30
C PHE A 189 -0.42 13.67 3.28
N MET A 190 0.34 13.53 4.37
CA MET A 190 0.05 12.55 5.42
C MET A 190 -1.04 13.10 6.35
N VAL A 191 -2.18 12.44 6.37
CA VAL A 191 -3.35 12.87 7.16
C VAL A 191 -3.17 12.52 8.63
N ARG A 192 -2.62 11.33 8.93
CA ARG A 192 -2.40 10.85 10.29
C ARG A 192 -1.01 10.23 10.39
N VAL A 193 -0.29 10.50 11.48
CA VAL A 193 1.07 9.99 11.74
C VAL A 193 1.25 9.59 13.19
N ALA A 194 2.23 8.71 13.47
CA ALA A 194 2.70 8.43 14.83
C ALA A 194 4.18 8.05 14.87
N GLU A 195 4.90 8.57 15.88
CA GLU A 195 6.16 8.06 16.39
C GLU A 195 5.93 7.18 17.63
N ASP A 196 6.90 6.34 17.97
CA ASP A 196 6.95 5.56 19.22
C ASP A 196 5.64 4.87 19.60
N THR A 197 4.90 4.38 18.58
CA THR A 197 3.57 3.83 18.77
C THR A 197 3.41 2.53 17.99
N GLN A 198 3.31 1.42 18.71
CA GLN A 198 2.99 0.11 18.11
C GLN A 198 1.52 0.05 17.74
N LEU A 199 1.25 -0.20 16.47
CA LEU A 199 -0.10 -0.23 15.92
C LEU A 199 -0.34 -1.51 15.11
N TYR A 200 -1.56 -2.02 15.17
CA TYR A 200 -2.06 -3.04 14.25
C TYR A 200 -3.33 -2.52 13.56
N GLN A 201 -3.66 -3.10 12.42
CA GLN A 201 -4.79 -2.67 11.61
C GLN A 201 -5.90 -3.71 11.62
N VAL A 202 -7.13 -3.22 11.65
CA VAL A 202 -8.35 -4.00 11.45
C VAL A 202 -9.10 -3.40 10.26
N ILE A 203 -9.40 -4.24 9.27
CA ILE A 203 -10.07 -3.82 8.05
C ILE A 203 -11.34 -4.65 7.90
N HIS A 204 -12.49 -3.97 7.84
CA HIS A 204 -13.78 -4.58 7.58
C HIS A 204 -14.25 -4.16 6.20
N ILE A 205 -14.61 -5.15 5.38
CA ILE A 205 -15.20 -4.91 4.06
C ILE A 205 -16.60 -5.52 4.07
N ASP A 206 -17.61 -4.67 3.85
CA ASP A 206 -19.00 -5.07 3.75
C ASP A 206 -19.64 -4.40 2.51
N GLY A 207 -19.96 -5.21 1.51
CA GLY A 207 -20.46 -4.72 0.23
C GLY A 207 -19.52 -3.66 -0.40
N MET A 208 -20.01 -2.44 -0.49
CA MET A 208 -19.29 -1.30 -1.07
C MET A 208 -18.74 -0.33 0.00
N SER A 209 -18.58 -0.79 1.22
CA SER A 209 -17.95 -0.06 2.33
C SER A 209 -16.72 -0.82 2.81
N LEU A 210 -15.61 -0.09 2.99
CA LEU A 210 -14.38 -0.55 3.64
C LEU A 210 -14.11 0.36 4.83
N ARG A 211 -14.11 -0.21 6.02
CA ARG A 211 -13.72 0.48 7.26
C ARG A 211 -12.33 0.04 7.68
N TYR A 212 -11.44 1.01 7.82
CA TYR A 212 -10.09 0.85 8.32
C TYR A 212 -9.99 1.39 9.74
N GLU A 213 -9.31 0.63 10.61
CA GLU A 213 -8.97 1.05 11.96
C GLU A 213 -7.50 0.73 12.24
N SER A 214 -6.77 1.67 12.81
CA SER A 214 -5.46 1.44 13.39
C SER A 214 -5.58 1.52 14.91
N ARG A 215 -5.13 0.47 15.60
CA ARG A 215 -5.27 0.34 17.05
C ARG A 215 -3.93 0.13 17.72
N THR A 216 -3.78 0.67 18.92
CA THR A 216 -2.62 0.45 19.79
C THR A 216 -2.55 -1.02 20.22
N ALA A 217 -1.41 -1.44 20.76
CA ALA A 217 -1.24 -2.77 21.34
C ALA A 217 -2.23 -3.08 22.48
N THR A 218 -2.79 -2.05 23.12
CA THR A 218 -3.83 -2.15 24.15
C THR A 218 -5.25 -2.13 23.60
N GLY A 219 -5.42 -1.99 22.27
CA GLY A 219 -6.71 -2.02 21.59
C GLY A 219 -7.40 -0.66 21.42
N GLU A 220 -6.78 0.43 21.88
CA GLU A 220 -7.33 1.78 21.75
C GLU A 220 -7.29 2.24 20.29
N LEU A 221 -8.33 2.93 19.84
CA LEU A 221 -8.44 3.43 18.48
C LEU A 221 -7.51 4.65 18.29
N TYR A 222 -6.53 4.51 17.39
CA TYR A 222 -5.58 5.56 17.05
C TYR A 222 -5.93 6.33 15.78
N ASP A 223 -6.40 5.63 14.75
CA ASP A 223 -6.79 6.20 13.47
C ASP A 223 -7.92 5.37 12.85
N ALA A 224 -8.83 6.02 12.14
CA ALA A 224 -9.90 5.32 11.44
C ALA A 224 -10.47 6.14 10.29
N PHE A 225 -10.86 5.45 9.23
CA PHE A 225 -11.60 6.02 8.11
C PHE A 225 -12.53 4.98 7.48
N GLU A 226 -13.41 5.45 6.64
CA GLU A 226 -14.29 4.64 5.81
C GLU A 226 -14.12 5.03 4.35
N LEU A 227 -13.92 4.05 3.49
CA LEU A 227 -14.03 4.20 2.03
C LEU A 227 -15.39 3.68 1.60
N SER A 228 -16.09 4.44 0.78
CA SER A 228 -17.30 3.98 0.13
C SER A 228 -17.17 4.06 -1.39
N LYS A 229 -17.69 3.03 -2.07
CA LYS A 229 -17.69 2.93 -3.53
C LYS A 229 -19.09 3.11 -4.09
N THR A 230 -19.17 3.83 -5.20
CA THR A 230 -20.32 3.83 -6.10
C THR A 230 -19.80 3.41 -7.48
N ILE A 231 -20.50 2.51 -8.16
CA ILE A 231 -20.07 2.05 -9.49
C ILE A 231 -20.03 3.25 -10.45
N GLY A 232 -18.87 3.46 -11.08
CA GLY A 232 -18.65 4.56 -12.02
C GLY A 232 -18.29 5.91 -11.39
N GLU A 233 -18.22 5.99 -10.04
CA GLU A 233 -17.81 7.20 -9.32
C GLU A 233 -16.48 7.00 -8.58
N PRO A 234 -15.77 8.10 -8.23
CA PRO A 234 -14.62 8.06 -7.33
C PRO A 234 -14.96 7.49 -5.97
N ASN A 235 -13.98 6.80 -5.35
CA ASN A 235 -14.10 6.44 -3.95
C ASN A 235 -14.31 7.69 -3.10
N LYS A 236 -15.16 7.59 -2.08
CA LYS A 236 -15.32 8.64 -1.08
C LYS A 236 -14.66 8.19 0.22
N LEU A 237 -13.80 9.06 0.75
CA LEU A 237 -13.16 8.84 2.06
C LEU A 237 -13.87 9.71 3.10
N LYS A 238 -14.27 9.06 4.19
CA LYS A 238 -14.80 9.71 5.37
C LYS A 238 -13.88 9.44 6.55
N GLU A 239 -13.31 10.50 7.10
CA GLU A 239 -12.54 10.41 8.35
C GLU A 239 -13.47 10.07 9.52
N ILE A 240 -13.03 9.17 10.38
CA ILE A 240 -13.72 8.82 11.62
C ILE A 240 -12.99 9.52 12.77
N PRO A 241 -13.65 10.40 13.51
CA PRO A 241 -13.02 11.08 14.64
C PRO A 241 -12.49 10.09 15.68
N VAL A 242 -11.29 10.34 16.17
CA VAL A 242 -10.66 9.56 17.24
C VAL A 242 -10.25 10.50 18.38
N GLU A 243 -10.37 10.01 19.61
CA GLU A 243 -10.05 10.82 20.81
C GLU A 243 -8.55 10.94 21.04
N MET A 244 -7.79 9.94 20.63
CA MET A 244 -6.33 9.90 20.83
C MET A 244 -5.64 10.98 19.98
N ALA A 245 -4.87 11.83 20.63
CA ALA A 245 -4.06 12.84 19.94
C ALA A 245 -2.97 12.20 19.06
N GLU A 246 -2.59 12.90 17.99
CA GLU A 246 -1.47 12.48 17.14
C GLU A 246 -0.16 12.48 17.92
N ARG A 247 0.61 11.41 17.81
CA ARG A 247 1.93 11.25 18.45
C ARG A 247 3.03 11.64 17.46
N ARG A 248 3.81 12.63 17.84
CA ARG A 248 4.89 13.19 17.01
C ARG A 248 6.18 13.20 17.79
#